data_efb8f3cb5047cb961d708fb6f0d7bb73
#
_entry.id   efb8f3cb5047cb961d708fb6f0d7bb73
#
_cell.length_a   1.000
_cell.length_b   1.000
_cell.length_c   1.000
_cell.angle_alpha   90.00
_cell.angle_beta   90.00
_cell.angle_gamma   90.00
#
_symmetry.space_group_name_H-M   'P 1'
#
loop_
_entity.id
_entity.type
_entity.pdbx_description
1 polymer ?
#
loop_
_entity_poly.entity_id
_entity_poly.type
_entity_poly.pdbx_seq_one_letter_code
_entity_poly.pdbx_strand_id
1 'polypeptide(L)'
;PSSELLVRKLYDNLNEKQRKSVCFDWDYKNHNGLLRKHISNNWLITKPLIRSSFFNKHQQEMIRAIWEGLLNPDWVSRFDQQLTHDMKGWGKRQAIAIFGKPGTDQFECVQSGRHGTLRCDGNSADHVAFAGPIMYGDEGSSGYYEKAGHPDNIFWHQALEANKLYKMLDGTLRKQ
;
A
#
# COMPACT_ATOMS: atom_id res chain seq x y z
N PRO A 1 -0.42 2.25 18.91
CA PRO A 1 0.96 2.50 18.48
C PRO A 1 0.95 2.96 17.02
N SER A 2 1.85 3.90 16.67
CA SER A 2 1.99 4.34 15.29
C SER A 2 2.41 3.17 14.38
N SER A 3 2.08 3.25 13.10
CA SER A 3 2.49 2.22 12.11
C SER A 3 4.00 2.00 12.10
N GLU A 4 4.80 3.05 12.28
CA GLU A 4 6.26 2.98 12.39
C GLU A 4 6.75 2.08 13.54
N LEU A 5 6.16 2.23 14.73
CA LEU A 5 6.49 1.37 15.88
C LEU A 5 6.08 -0.09 15.62
N LEU A 6 4.99 -0.30 14.91
CA LEU A 6 4.53 -1.64 14.52
C LEU A 6 5.47 -2.27 13.49
N VAL A 7 6.00 -1.50 12.54
CA VAL A 7 7.01 -2.01 11.58
C VAL A 7 8.26 -2.51 12.31
N ARG A 8 8.76 -1.75 13.31
CA ARG A 8 9.88 -2.18 14.14
C ARG A 8 9.57 -3.48 14.88
N LYS A 9 8.40 -3.55 15.55
CA LYS A 9 7.98 -4.76 16.26
C LYS A 9 7.85 -5.98 15.33
N LEU A 10 7.31 -5.76 14.13
CA LEU A 10 7.24 -6.81 13.11
C LEU A 10 8.64 -7.28 12.73
N TYR A 11 9.56 -6.36 12.41
CA TYR A 11 10.93 -6.67 12.04
C TYR A 11 11.64 -7.48 13.11
N ASP A 12 11.50 -7.09 14.38
CA ASP A 12 12.10 -7.82 15.53
C ASP A 12 11.50 -9.22 15.70
N ASN A 13 10.25 -9.43 15.29
CA ASN A 13 9.53 -10.70 15.37
C ASN A 13 9.77 -11.64 14.16
N LEU A 14 10.38 -11.15 13.08
CA LEU A 14 10.73 -11.99 11.93
C LEU A 14 11.93 -12.88 12.25
N ASN A 15 11.84 -14.15 11.89
CA ASN A 15 12.99 -15.04 11.93
C ASN A 15 13.99 -14.78 10.78
N GLU A 16 15.16 -15.39 10.83
CA GLU A 16 16.21 -15.17 9.84
C GLU A 16 15.77 -15.47 8.40
N LYS A 17 15.05 -16.58 8.19
CA LYS A 17 14.52 -16.95 6.87
C LYS A 17 13.53 -15.90 6.34
N GLN A 18 12.68 -15.39 7.22
CA GLN A 18 11.73 -14.35 6.87
C GLN A 18 12.45 -13.04 6.53
N ARG A 19 13.42 -12.61 7.35
CA ARG A 19 14.21 -11.41 7.07
C ARG A 19 14.94 -11.49 5.73
N LYS A 20 15.58 -12.61 5.42
CA LYS A 20 16.23 -12.82 4.11
C LYS A 20 15.28 -12.72 2.91
N SER A 21 13.98 -12.93 3.13
CA SER A 21 13.00 -12.95 2.06
C SER A 21 12.27 -11.62 1.86
N VAL A 22 12.12 -10.81 2.91
CA VAL A 22 11.30 -9.60 2.88
C VAL A 22 12.00 -8.34 3.40
N CYS A 23 13.25 -8.45 3.89
CA CYS A 23 14.02 -7.28 4.34
C CYS A 23 15.20 -7.06 3.40
N PHE A 24 15.44 -5.80 3.06
CA PHE A 24 16.43 -5.36 2.08
C PHE A 24 17.22 -4.17 2.62
N ASP A 25 18.42 -3.99 2.09
CA ASP A 25 19.16 -2.75 2.29
C ASP A 25 18.38 -1.54 1.75
N TRP A 26 18.59 -0.37 2.35
CA TRP A 26 17.90 0.87 1.97
C TRP A 26 17.96 1.17 0.46
N ASP A 27 19.13 1.00 -0.15
CA ASP A 27 19.38 1.29 -1.55
C ASP A 27 19.33 0.06 -2.46
N TYR A 28 18.63 -1.00 -2.02
CA TYR A 28 18.50 -2.22 -2.81
C TYR A 28 17.87 -1.94 -4.17
N LYS A 29 18.54 -2.43 -5.21
CA LYS A 29 18.12 -2.30 -6.61
C LYS A 29 17.85 -3.67 -7.23
N ASN A 30 16.83 -3.73 -8.06
CA ASN A 30 16.59 -4.82 -8.98
C ASN A 30 16.68 -4.30 -10.44
N HIS A 31 16.24 -5.09 -11.42
CA HIS A 31 16.22 -4.70 -12.82
C HIS A 31 15.38 -3.45 -13.14
N ASN A 32 14.45 -3.06 -12.26
CA ASN A 32 13.62 -1.84 -12.39
C ASN A 32 14.17 -0.64 -11.61
N GLY A 33 15.39 -0.72 -11.07
CA GLY A 33 15.99 0.34 -10.25
C GLY A 33 15.74 0.12 -8.74
N LEU A 34 15.61 1.21 -7.99
CA LEU A 34 15.37 1.16 -6.54
C LEU A 34 14.02 0.49 -6.24
N LEU A 35 14.06 -0.73 -5.66
CA LEU A 35 12.86 -1.53 -5.42
C LEU A 35 11.87 -0.82 -4.49
N ARG A 36 12.34 -0.11 -3.47
CA ARG A 36 11.47 0.64 -2.56
C ARG A 36 10.66 1.75 -3.24
N LYS A 37 11.12 2.30 -4.37
CA LYS A 37 10.43 3.33 -5.14
C LYS A 37 9.59 2.77 -6.29
N HIS A 38 9.65 1.48 -6.53
CA HIS A 38 8.87 0.86 -7.60
C HIS A 38 7.39 0.90 -7.31
N ILE A 39 6.59 1.11 -8.35
CA ILE A 39 5.13 1.04 -8.33
C ILE A 39 4.65 0.41 -9.63
N SER A 40 3.62 -0.40 -9.55
CA SER A 40 2.95 -0.98 -10.70
C SER A 40 1.49 -1.29 -10.36
N ASN A 41 0.67 -1.36 -11.38
CA ASN A 41 -0.77 -1.59 -11.24
C ASN A 41 -1.11 -2.95 -10.60
N ASN A 42 -0.33 -3.98 -10.90
CA ASN A 42 -0.55 -5.33 -10.36
C ASN A 42 0.81 -6.01 -10.12
N TRP A 43 1.26 -6.01 -8.88
CA TRP A 43 2.58 -6.53 -8.55
C TRP A 43 2.71 -6.99 -7.11
N LEU A 44 3.68 -7.85 -6.88
CA LEU A 44 4.10 -8.31 -5.56
C LEU A 44 5.56 -7.93 -5.35
N ILE A 45 5.84 -7.11 -4.34
CA ILE A 45 7.19 -6.64 -4.03
C ILE A 45 8.12 -7.78 -3.60
N THR A 46 7.54 -8.83 -3.00
CA THR A 46 8.23 -10.08 -2.62
C THR A 46 7.36 -11.28 -2.93
N LYS A 47 7.96 -12.47 -2.93
CA LYS A 47 7.22 -13.72 -3.20
C LYS A 47 6.24 -14.15 -2.09
N PRO A 48 6.59 -14.07 -0.78
CA PRO A 48 5.69 -14.52 0.27
C PRO A 48 4.43 -13.67 0.35
N LEU A 49 3.26 -14.32 0.29
CA LEU A 49 1.98 -13.65 0.52
C LEU A 49 1.71 -13.49 2.02
N ILE A 50 1.06 -12.38 2.40
CA ILE A 50 0.79 -12.06 3.81
C ILE A 50 -0.03 -13.15 4.49
N ARG A 51 -1.09 -13.64 3.86
CA ARG A 51 -1.98 -14.69 4.39
C ARG A 51 -1.52 -16.12 4.06
N SER A 52 -0.24 -16.31 3.75
CA SER A 52 0.34 -17.66 3.62
C SER A 52 0.90 -18.16 4.96
N SER A 53 1.30 -19.43 5.00
CA SER A 53 1.98 -20.03 6.16
C SER A 53 3.40 -19.48 6.40
N PHE A 54 3.88 -18.60 5.52
CA PHE A 54 5.18 -17.94 5.70
C PHE A 54 5.21 -17.00 6.91
N PHE A 55 4.10 -16.31 7.17
CA PHE A 55 3.91 -15.48 8.35
C PHE A 55 2.97 -16.19 9.33
N ASN A 56 3.34 -16.22 10.62
CA ASN A 56 2.46 -16.73 11.65
C ASN A 56 1.28 -15.73 11.87
N LYS A 57 0.27 -16.17 12.64
CA LYS A 57 -0.94 -15.38 12.87
C LYS A 57 -0.64 -14.01 13.50
N HIS A 58 0.25 -13.97 14.50
CA HIS A 58 0.63 -12.73 15.17
C HIS A 58 1.34 -11.74 14.20
N GLN A 59 2.22 -12.24 13.34
CA GLN A 59 2.87 -11.41 12.30
C GLN A 59 1.85 -10.87 11.30
N GLN A 60 0.88 -11.70 10.87
CA GLN A 60 -0.20 -11.25 9.98
C GLN A 60 -1.06 -10.17 10.63
N GLU A 61 -1.36 -10.29 11.92
CA GLU A 61 -2.09 -9.27 12.69
C GLU A 61 -1.30 -7.96 12.79
N MET A 62 0.01 -8.02 13.03
CA MET A 62 0.87 -6.81 13.01
C MET A 62 0.90 -6.15 11.65
N ILE A 63 1.02 -6.93 10.56
CA ILE A 63 0.99 -6.39 9.19
C ILE A 63 -0.37 -5.73 8.91
N ARG A 64 -1.47 -6.33 9.37
CA ARG A 64 -2.81 -5.74 9.26
C ARG A 64 -2.89 -4.42 10.02
N ALA A 65 -2.39 -4.36 11.24
CA ALA A 65 -2.42 -3.15 12.06
C ALA A 65 -1.55 -2.02 11.46
N ILE A 66 -0.40 -2.35 10.85
CA ILE A 66 0.41 -1.37 10.09
C ILE A 66 -0.43 -0.79 8.95
N TRP A 67 -1.07 -1.64 8.17
CA TRP A 67 -1.87 -1.24 7.02
C TRP A 67 -3.07 -0.37 7.43
N GLU A 68 -3.82 -0.76 8.46
CA GLU A 68 -4.95 0.04 8.99
C GLU A 68 -4.49 1.41 9.50
N GLY A 69 -3.33 1.46 10.17
CA GLY A 69 -2.76 2.70 10.68
C GLY A 69 -2.30 3.69 9.60
N LEU A 70 -2.22 3.27 8.33
CA LEU A 70 -1.92 4.13 7.18
C LEU A 70 -3.20 4.71 6.54
N LEU A 71 -4.37 4.22 6.92
CA LEU A 71 -5.65 4.62 6.36
C LEU A 71 -6.41 5.53 7.32
N ASN A 72 -7.24 6.39 6.75
CA ASN A 72 -8.30 7.00 7.53
C ASN A 72 -9.26 5.89 8.03
N PRO A 73 -9.55 5.80 9.34
CA PRO A 73 -10.41 4.76 9.90
C PRO A 73 -11.77 4.62 9.20
N ASP A 74 -12.37 5.73 8.76
CA ASP A 74 -13.65 5.75 8.04
C ASP A 74 -13.59 5.06 6.67
N TRP A 75 -12.39 4.83 6.15
CA TRP A 75 -12.16 4.24 4.83
C TRP A 75 -11.72 2.79 4.86
N VAL A 76 -11.39 2.23 6.02
CA VAL A 76 -10.88 0.85 6.15
C VAL A 76 -11.85 -0.15 5.51
N SER A 77 -13.15 -0.01 5.75
CA SER A 77 -14.16 -0.90 5.16
C SER A 77 -14.22 -0.82 3.63
N ARG A 78 -13.99 0.35 3.05
CA ARG A 78 -13.95 0.55 1.59
C ARG A 78 -12.72 -0.10 0.98
N PHE A 79 -11.57 0.05 1.62
CA PHE A 79 -10.36 -0.65 1.21
C PHE A 79 -10.51 -2.17 1.34
N ASP A 80 -11.19 -2.68 2.37
CA ASP A 80 -11.48 -4.12 2.48
C ASP A 80 -12.40 -4.62 1.36
N GLN A 81 -13.36 -3.81 0.93
CA GLN A 81 -14.19 -4.09 -0.23
C GLN A 81 -13.34 -4.16 -1.51
N GLN A 82 -12.48 -3.18 -1.76
CA GLN A 82 -11.54 -3.17 -2.88
C GLN A 82 -10.64 -4.42 -2.87
N LEU A 83 -10.06 -4.75 -1.71
CA LEU A 83 -9.23 -5.94 -1.56
C LEU A 83 -10.01 -7.24 -1.83
N THR A 84 -11.30 -7.25 -1.54
CA THR A 84 -12.18 -8.40 -1.84
C THR A 84 -12.40 -8.54 -3.33
N HIS A 85 -12.69 -7.43 -4.03
CA HIS A 85 -12.86 -7.41 -5.48
C HIS A 85 -11.58 -7.85 -6.21
N ASP A 86 -10.48 -7.19 -5.93
CA ASP A 86 -9.23 -7.34 -6.67
C ASP A 86 -8.40 -8.56 -6.25
N MET A 87 -8.46 -8.94 -4.97
CA MET A 87 -7.50 -9.87 -4.39
C MET A 87 -8.14 -10.98 -3.55
N LYS A 88 -9.48 -11.13 -3.58
CA LYS A 88 -10.25 -12.10 -2.79
C LYS A 88 -10.14 -11.87 -1.26
N GLY A 89 -9.78 -10.65 -0.85
CA GLY A 89 -9.66 -10.20 0.53
C GLY A 89 -8.23 -9.92 0.96
N TRP A 90 -8.11 -9.19 2.05
CA TRP A 90 -6.85 -8.71 2.60
C TRP A 90 -5.81 -9.82 2.74
N GLY A 91 -4.58 -9.53 2.32
CA GLY A 91 -3.39 -10.37 2.49
C GLY A 91 -3.33 -11.61 1.59
N LYS A 92 -4.40 -11.98 0.87
CA LYS A 92 -4.43 -13.19 0.04
C LYS A 92 -3.58 -13.07 -1.22
N ARG A 93 -3.47 -11.88 -1.79
CA ARG A 93 -2.62 -11.57 -2.94
C ARG A 93 -1.85 -10.27 -2.72
N GLN A 94 -1.36 -10.10 -1.51
CA GLN A 94 -0.52 -8.98 -1.11
C GLN A 94 0.77 -9.49 -0.50
N ALA A 95 1.84 -8.73 -0.70
CA ALA A 95 3.17 -8.98 -0.17
C ALA A 95 3.71 -7.73 0.52
N ILE A 96 4.71 -7.91 1.38
CA ILE A 96 5.43 -6.81 2.05
C ILE A 96 6.92 -6.88 1.78
N ALA A 97 7.56 -5.72 1.88
CA ALA A 97 9.00 -5.59 2.03
C ALA A 97 9.35 -4.53 3.07
N ILE A 98 10.45 -4.71 3.77
CA ILE A 98 11.01 -3.75 4.71
C ILE A 98 12.41 -3.37 4.20
N PHE A 99 12.65 -2.09 4.02
CA PHE A 99 13.93 -1.54 3.58
C PHE A 99 14.61 -0.78 4.71
N GLY A 100 15.94 -0.87 4.79
CA GLY A 100 16.71 -0.20 5.82
C GLY A 100 16.49 -0.79 7.21
N LYS A 101 16.63 0.04 8.25
CA LYS A 101 16.58 -0.42 9.65
C LYS A 101 15.40 0.22 10.39
N PRO A 102 14.30 -0.50 10.64
CA PRO A 102 13.17 0.01 11.42
C PRO A 102 13.60 0.51 12.81
N GLY A 103 13.08 1.66 13.21
CA GLY A 103 13.45 2.35 14.44
C GLY A 103 14.61 3.33 14.28
N THR A 104 15.06 3.58 13.06
CA THR A 104 15.93 4.70 12.67
C THR A 104 15.18 5.61 11.69
N ASP A 105 15.76 6.73 11.31
CA ASP A 105 15.16 7.63 10.32
C ASP A 105 15.17 7.04 8.90
N GLN A 106 15.92 5.97 8.70
CA GLN A 106 16.13 5.37 7.38
C GLN A 106 15.52 3.97 7.31
N PHE A 107 14.20 3.90 7.20
CA PHE A 107 13.48 2.67 6.88
C PHE A 107 12.20 2.97 6.07
N GLU A 108 11.72 1.98 5.38
CA GLU A 108 10.45 2.01 4.68
C GLU A 108 9.83 0.60 4.67
N CYS A 109 8.55 0.51 5.00
CA CYS A 109 7.77 -0.72 4.84
C CYS A 109 6.78 -0.51 3.69
N VAL A 110 6.86 -1.36 2.68
CA VAL A 110 6.00 -1.32 1.49
C VAL A 110 5.09 -2.53 1.49
N GLN A 111 3.80 -2.30 1.31
CA GLN A 111 2.81 -3.33 1.04
C GLN A 111 2.29 -3.18 -0.38
N SER A 112 2.37 -4.22 -1.18
CA SER A 112 1.96 -4.22 -2.59
C SER A 112 0.96 -5.32 -2.91
N GLY A 113 0.14 -5.07 -3.92
CA GLY A 113 -0.85 -5.99 -4.47
C GLY A 113 -1.45 -5.45 -5.76
N ARG A 114 -2.55 -6.07 -6.22
CA ARG A 114 -3.31 -5.53 -7.34
C ARG A 114 -4.01 -4.24 -6.91
N HIS A 115 -3.86 -3.17 -7.70
CA HIS A 115 -4.43 -1.84 -7.46
C HIS A 115 -4.18 -1.29 -6.04
N GLY A 116 -3.05 -1.70 -5.42
CA GLY A 116 -2.74 -1.23 -4.08
C GLY A 116 -1.25 -1.28 -3.77
N THR A 117 -0.65 -0.13 -3.51
CA THR A 117 0.69 0.02 -2.95
C THR A 117 0.63 1.08 -1.86
N LEU A 118 0.84 0.67 -0.61
CA LEU A 118 0.92 1.56 0.53
C LEU A 118 2.31 1.50 1.15
N ARG A 119 2.70 2.58 1.81
CA ARG A 119 4.03 2.78 2.38
C ARG A 119 3.95 3.34 3.77
N CYS A 120 4.82 2.84 4.65
CA CYS A 120 5.08 3.39 5.96
C CYS A 120 6.58 3.61 6.08
N ASP A 121 7.02 4.83 6.33
CA ASP A 121 8.42 5.19 6.43
C ASP A 121 8.79 5.78 7.80
N GLY A 122 10.09 5.93 8.04
CA GLY A 122 10.63 6.79 9.07
C GLY A 122 10.83 8.22 8.55
N ASN A 123 11.30 9.12 9.39
CA ASN A 123 11.58 10.52 9.04
C ASN A 123 12.88 10.66 8.21
N SER A 124 12.99 9.89 7.12
CA SER A 124 14.20 9.90 6.28
C SER A 124 14.36 11.15 5.42
N ALA A 125 13.31 11.97 5.34
CA ALA A 125 13.36 13.28 4.70
C ALA A 125 12.38 14.23 5.39
N ASP A 126 12.87 15.38 5.84
CA ASP A 126 12.03 16.42 6.44
C ASP A 126 10.99 16.93 5.44
N HIS A 127 9.79 17.22 5.93
CA HIS A 127 8.67 17.77 5.17
C HIS A 127 8.14 16.89 4.03
N VAL A 128 8.51 15.61 3.99
CA VAL A 128 7.99 14.64 3.01
C VAL A 128 7.03 13.68 3.71
N ALA A 129 5.77 13.68 3.29
CA ALA A 129 4.75 12.79 3.85
C ALA A 129 4.97 11.31 3.48
N PHE A 130 5.66 11.05 2.36
CA PHE A 130 5.89 9.69 1.83
C PHE A 130 7.26 9.58 1.19
N ALA A 131 7.97 8.50 1.49
CA ALA A 131 9.28 8.20 0.90
C ALA A 131 9.20 7.60 -0.51
N GLY A 132 8.02 7.43 -1.06
CA GLY A 132 7.81 6.88 -2.40
C GLY A 132 6.35 6.94 -2.86
N PRO A 133 6.04 6.49 -4.08
CA PRO A 133 4.70 6.60 -4.62
C PRO A 133 3.71 5.68 -3.90
N ILE A 134 2.53 6.22 -3.64
CA ILE A 134 1.35 5.48 -3.18
C ILE A 134 0.39 5.32 -4.35
N MET A 135 -0.22 4.15 -4.46
CA MET A 135 -1.26 3.89 -5.44
C MET A 135 -2.36 3.06 -4.80
N TYR A 136 -3.58 3.41 -5.07
CA TYR A 136 -4.75 2.57 -4.80
C TYR A 136 -5.85 2.82 -5.82
N GLY A 137 -6.70 1.84 -6.01
CA GLY A 137 -7.82 1.89 -6.94
C GLY A 137 -8.67 0.65 -6.82
N ASP A 138 -9.70 0.56 -7.64
CA ASP A 138 -10.59 -0.58 -7.74
C ASP A 138 -10.97 -0.79 -9.21
N GLU A 139 -10.99 -2.03 -9.65
CA GLU A 139 -11.44 -2.35 -11.03
C GLU A 139 -12.96 -2.49 -11.13
N GLY A 140 -13.63 -2.69 -9.99
CA GLY A 140 -15.05 -3.04 -9.96
C GLY A 140 -15.35 -4.48 -10.40
N SER A 141 -16.47 -5.01 -9.96
CA SER A 141 -16.84 -6.41 -10.26
C SER A 141 -17.40 -6.61 -11.67
N SER A 142 -17.91 -5.56 -12.30
CA SER A 142 -18.49 -5.55 -13.65
C SER A 142 -17.64 -4.81 -14.69
N GLY A 143 -16.39 -4.49 -14.34
CA GLY A 143 -15.51 -3.69 -15.18
C GLY A 143 -15.76 -2.19 -15.00
N TYR A 144 -15.76 -1.42 -16.06
CA TYR A 144 -15.83 0.05 -15.99
C TYR A 144 -17.24 0.60 -16.28
N TYR A 145 -18.28 -0.20 -16.10
CA TYR A 145 -19.65 0.14 -16.55
C TYR A 145 -20.61 0.51 -15.42
N GLU A 146 -20.15 0.50 -14.16
CA GLU A 146 -20.99 0.90 -13.04
C GLU A 146 -21.39 2.37 -13.14
N LYS A 147 -22.68 2.60 -12.91
CA LYS A 147 -23.21 3.98 -12.83
C LYS A 147 -22.59 4.71 -11.63
N ALA A 148 -22.51 6.02 -11.74
CA ALA A 148 -22.16 6.90 -10.63
C ALA A 148 -22.98 6.53 -9.37
N GLY A 149 -22.30 6.40 -8.22
CA GLY A 149 -22.94 6.02 -6.95
C GLY A 149 -23.25 4.53 -6.80
N HIS A 150 -22.86 3.68 -7.76
CA HIS A 150 -22.97 2.23 -7.58
C HIS A 150 -22.09 1.77 -6.39
N PRO A 151 -22.55 0.82 -5.55
CA PRO A 151 -21.78 0.36 -4.40
C PRO A 151 -20.37 -0.13 -4.73
N ASP A 152 -20.16 -0.66 -5.93
CA ASP A 152 -18.85 -1.13 -6.40
C ASP A 152 -17.92 0.02 -6.87
N ASN A 153 -18.42 1.23 -7.00
CA ASN A 153 -17.59 2.43 -7.24
C ASN A 153 -17.00 2.95 -5.91
N ILE A 154 -16.09 2.19 -5.32
CA ILE A 154 -15.59 2.38 -3.96
C ILE A 154 -15.00 3.78 -3.76
N PHE A 155 -14.22 4.26 -4.72
CA PHE A 155 -13.53 5.56 -4.65
C PHE A 155 -14.24 6.69 -5.40
N TRP A 156 -15.53 6.52 -5.73
CA TRP A 156 -16.32 7.51 -6.48
C TRP A 156 -16.31 8.91 -5.86
N HIS A 157 -16.29 9.00 -4.52
CA HIS A 157 -16.25 10.30 -3.83
C HIS A 157 -14.99 11.10 -4.18
N GLN A 158 -13.85 10.44 -4.34
CA GLN A 158 -12.60 11.11 -4.75
C GLN A 158 -12.69 11.57 -6.21
N ALA A 159 -13.26 10.76 -7.08
CA ALA A 159 -13.53 11.17 -8.47
C ALA A 159 -14.47 12.39 -8.55
N LEU A 160 -15.47 12.47 -7.66
CA LEU A 160 -16.34 13.64 -7.57
C LEU A 160 -15.59 14.90 -7.14
N GLU A 161 -14.68 14.81 -6.15
CA GLU A 161 -13.85 15.94 -5.73
C GLU A 161 -12.90 16.39 -6.84
N ALA A 162 -12.24 15.47 -7.51
CA ALA A 162 -11.40 15.77 -8.68
C ALA A 162 -12.22 16.43 -9.80
N ASN A 163 -13.45 15.97 -10.03
CA ASN A 163 -14.34 16.57 -11.04
C ASN A 163 -14.80 17.98 -10.67
N LYS A 164 -14.96 18.31 -9.40
CA LYS A 164 -15.20 19.69 -8.95
C LYS A 164 -14.04 20.60 -9.37
N LEU A 165 -12.80 20.19 -9.08
CA LEU A 165 -11.60 20.93 -9.49
C LEU A 165 -11.58 21.09 -11.03
N TYR A 166 -11.78 19.99 -11.78
CA TYR A 166 -11.79 20.02 -13.24
C TYR A 166 -12.80 21.04 -13.81
N LYS A 167 -13.99 21.13 -13.20
CA LYS A 167 -15.02 22.11 -13.61
C LYS A 167 -14.64 23.55 -13.33
N MET A 168 -13.74 23.80 -12.39
CA MET A 168 -13.24 25.15 -12.08
C MET A 168 -12.17 25.63 -13.09
N LEU A 169 -11.54 24.72 -13.83
CA LEU A 169 -10.56 25.05 -14.84
C LEU A 169 -11.24 25.69 -16.06
N ASP A 170 -10.62 26.71 -16.64
CA ASP A 170 -11.05 27.28 -17.91
C ASP A 170 -10.70 26.39 -19.11
N GLY A 171 -11.18 26.80 -20.31
CA GLY A 171 -10.98 26.00 -21.52
C GLY A 171 -9.52 25.86 -21.95
N THR A 172 -8.63 26.76 -21.53
CA THR A 172 -7.19 26.70 -21.80
C THR A 172 -6.53 25.69 -20.88
N LEU A 173 -6.79 25.78 -19.57
CA LEU A 173 -6.24 24.87 -18.57
C LEU A 173 -6.74 23.42 -18.72
N ARG A 174 -7.94 23.23 -19.28
CA ARG A 174 -8.47 21.87 -19.57
C ARG A 174 -7.79 21.18 -20.76
N LYS A 175 -7.06 21.92 -21.58
CA LYS A 175 -6.38 21.38 -22.77
C LYS A 175 -4.92 21.04 -22.52
N GLN A 176 -4.38 21.38 -21.36
CA GLN A 176 -3.04 21.02 -20.91
C GLN A 176 -3.05 19.69 -20.17
#